data_3137786a5449c8ff527f78d7740271cb
#
_entry.id   3137786a5449c8ff527f78d7740271cb
#
_cell.length_a   1.000
_cell.length_b   1.000
_cell.length_c   1.000
_cell.angle_alpha   90.00
_cell.angle_beta   90.00
_cell.angle_gamma   90.00
#
_symmetry.space_group_name_H-M   'P 1'
#
loop_
_entity.id
_entity.type
_entity.pdbx_description
1 polymer ?
#
loop_
_entity_poly.entity_id
_entity_poly.type
_entity_poly.pdbx_seq_one_letter_code
_entity_poly.pdbx_strand_id
1 'polypeptide(L)'
;DGSKAIFYYIADGRVDFRQLIKVYAETFRIRIEMKQIGARQEAGRIGGTGPCGRELCCSTWMTQFTSVGTNAARIQNLSLNPQKLAGQCAKLKCCLNYETPVYEEAVKKMPSRNIQLETKDATWYLFSTDPLKGEVTYSTDAHHPANLETIPAARAKEIMDMNRRGEKPLTLGGKQSVMPVVEVDYQNVV
;
A
#
# COMPACT_ATOMS: atom_id res chain seq x y z
N ASP A 1 -13.92 -19.99 -33.12
CA ASP A 1 -14.73 -20.69 -34.10
C ASP A 1 -15.15 -19.83 -35.30
N GLY A 2 -14.81 -18.52 -35.28
CA GLY A 2 -15.07 -17.56 -36.35
C GLY A 2 -16.55 -17.12 -36.52
N SER A 3 -17.45 -17.60 -35.66
CA SER A 3 -18.89 -17.28 -35.76
C SER A 3 -19.29 -16.01 -34.97
N LYS A 4 -18.42 -15.55 -34.10
CA LYS A 4 -18.69 -14.43 -33.18
C LYS A 4 -17.45 -13.61 -32.89
N ALA A 5 -17.58 -12.26 -32.86
CA ALA A 5 -16.57 -11.35 -32.35
C ALA A 5 -17.08 -10.58 -31.15
N ILE A 6 -16.23 -10.46 -30.12
CA ILE A 6 -16.52 -9.68 -28.92
C ILE A 6 -15.55 -8.50 -28.89
N PHE A 7 -16.08 -7.29 -28.95
CA PHE A 7 -15.31 -6.05 -28.81
C PHE A 7 -15.41 -5.54 -27.37
N TYR A 8 -14.28 -5.41 -26.72
CA TYR A 8 -14.19 -4.86 -25.37
C TYR A 8 -13.96 -3.36 -25.43
N TYR A 9 -14.68 -2.62 -24.61
CA TYR A 9 -14.54 -1.17 -24.55
C TYR A 9 -14.58 -0.64 -23.11
N ILE A 10 -14.06 0.56 -22.91
CA ILE A 10 -14.14 1.32 -21.67
C ILE A 10 -14.93 2.59 -21.95
N ALA A 11 -15.81 2.96 -21.03
CA ALA A 11 -16.53 4.21 -21.06
C ALA A 11 -16.99 4.57 -19.64
N ASP A 12 -17.07 5.85 -19.33
CA ASP A 12 -17.59 6.36 -18.06
C ASP A 12 -19.12 6.33 -18.00
N GLY A 13 -19.78 6.20 -19.13
CA GLY A 13 -21.24 6.16 -19.26
C GLY A 13 -21.71 5.17 -20.31
N ARG A 14 -23.03 5.15 -20.54
CA ARG A 14 -23.65 4.31 -21.54
C ARG A 14 -23.37 4.85 -22.95
N VAL A 15 -22.79 4.00 -23.79
CA VAL A 15 -22.49 4.32 -25.20
C VAL A 15 -23.47 3.57 -26.10
N ASP A 16 -23.96 4.26 -27.14
CA ASP A 16 -24.83 3.65 -28.14
C ASP A 16 -24.01 3.11 -29.32
N PHE A 17 -23.94 1.80 -29.43
CA PHE A 17 -23.19 1.11 -30.48
C PHE A 17 -24.06 0.56 -31.61
N ARG A 18 -25.37 0.87 -31.66
CA ARG A 18 -26.30 0.28 -32.65
C ARG A 18 -25.81 0.40 -34.08
N GLN A 19 -25.36 1.58 -34.46
CA GLN A 19 -24.83 1.82 -35.82
C GLN A 19 -23.51 1.07 -36.05
N LEU A 20 -22.61 1.11 -35.09
CA LEU A 20 -21.31 0.42 -35.18
C LEU A 20 -21.49 -1.10 -35.30
N ILE A 21 -22.36 -1.68 -34.48
CA ILE A 21 -22.69 -3.11 -34.53
C ILE A 21 -23.23 -3.50 -35.89
N LYS A 22 -24.09 -2.66 -36.48
CA LYS A 22 -24.66 -2.90 -37.81
C LYS A 22 -23.59 -2.91 -38.89
N VAL A 23 -22.75 -1.91 -38.94
CA VAL A 23 -21.62 -1.84 -39.87
C VAL A 23 -20.67 -3.02 -39.72
N TYR A 24 -20.32 -3.39 -38.49
CA TYR A 24 -19.43 -4.51 -38.24
C TYR A 24 -20.06 -5.85 -38.63
N ALA A 25 -21.35 -6.06 -38.33
CA ALA A 25 -22.06 -7.26 -38.72
C ALA A 25 -22.13 -7.43 -40.25
N GLU A 26 -22.36 -6.33 -40.99
CA GLU A 26 -22.36 -6.33 -42.45
C GLU A 26 -20.97 -6.59 -43.05
N THR A 27 -19.95 -5.98 -42.44
CA THR A 27 -18.56 -6.09 -42.94
C THR A 27 -17.97 -7.47 -42.66
N PHE A 28 -18.09 -7.95 -41.44
CA PHE A 28 -17.45 -9.20 -41.01
C PHE A 28 -18.34 -10.43 -41.22
N ARG A 29 -19.65 -10.24 -41.43
CA ARG A 29 -20.66 -11.31 -41.59
C ARG A 29 -20.69 -12.32 -40.45
N ILE A 30 -20.41 -11.84 -39.23
CA ILE A 30 -20.40 -12.62 -37.97
C ILE A 30 -21.22 -11.91 -36.90
N ARG A 31 -21.58 -12.63 -35.86
CA ARG A 31 -22.26 -12.02 -34.72
C ARG A 31 -21.30 -11.08 -33.95
N ILE A 32 -21.71 -9.83 -33.76
CA ILE A 32 -20.95 -8.81 -33.03
C ILE A 32 -21.54 -8.62 -31.65
N GLU A 33 -20.69 -8.65 -30.63
CA GLU A 33 -21.04 -8.27 -29.26
C GLU A 33 -20.10 -7.15 -28.79
N MET A 34 -20.69 -6.15 -28.13
CA MET A 34 -19.93 -5.09 -27.42
C MET A 34 -19.97 -5.39 -25.93
N LYS A 35 -18.81 -5.45 -25.27
CA LYS A 35 -18.71 -5.75 -23.84
C LYS A 35 -17.92 -4.67 -23.12
N GLN A 36 -18.60 -3.96 -22.23
CA GLN A 36 -17.92 -2.99 -21.35
C GLN A 36 -17.05 -3.71 -20.31
N ILE A 37 -15.84 -3.24 -20.13
CA ILE A 37 -14.92 -3.71 -19.12
C ILE A 37 -14.44 -2.54 -18.26
N GLY A 38 -14.02 -2.82 -17.03
CA GLY A 38 -13.43 -1.81 -16.16
C GLY A 38 -11.94 -1.59 -16.44
N ALA A 39 -11.41 -0.43 -16.05
CA ALA A 39 -10.01 -0.06 -16.28
C ALA A 39 -8.99 -1.09 -15.75
N ARG A 40 -9.30 -1.80 -14.65
CA ARG A 40 -8.42 -2.87 -14.15
C ARG A 40 -8.44 -4.11 -15.06
N GLN A 41 -9.59 -4.45 -15.63
CA GLN A 41 -9.69 -5.57 -16.57
C GLN A 41 -8.97 -5.24 -17.87
N GLU A 42 -9.04 -3.99 -18.32
CA GLU A 42 -8.26 -3.52 -19.47
C GLU A 42 -6.75 -3.64 -19.17
N ALA A 43 -6.28 -3.06 -18.07
CA ALA A 43 -4.87 -3.16 -17.67
C ALA A 43 -4.41 -4.62 -17.57
N GLY A 44 -5.26 -5.52 -17.07
CA GLY A 44 -4.96 -6.96 -17.01
C GLY A 44 -4.87 -7.63 -18.38
N ARG A 45 -5.61 -7.15 -19.39
CA ARG A 45 -5.55 -7.67 -20.76
C ARG A 45 -4.36 -7.14 -21.55
N ILE A 46 -4.03 -5.87 -21.37
CA ILE A 46 -2.87 -5.22 -21.99
C ILE A 46 -1.57 -5.77 -21.38
N GLY A 47 -1.59 -6.04 -20.07
CA GLY A 47 -0.41 -6.45 -19.33
C GLY A 47 0.49 -5.27 -18.99
N GLY A 48 1.73 -5.58 -18.61
CA GLY A 48 2.76 -4.61 -18.27
C GLY A 48 3.40 -4.87 -16.91
N THR A 49 4.26 -3.94 -16.48
CA THR A 49 5.00 -4.02 -15.23
C THR A 49 4.44 -3.03 -14.22
N GLY A 50 4.19 -3.49 -13.00
CA GLY A 50 3.74 -2.64 -11.90
C GLY A 50 4.88 -1.79 -11.32
N PRO A 51 4.57 -0.80 -10.46
CA PRO A 51 5.59 0.01 -9.78
C PRO A 51 6.48 -0.80 -8.83
N CYS A 52 6.14 -2.06 -8.55
CA CYS A 52 6.95 -3.01 -7.80
C CYS A 52 8.00 -3.75 -8.65
N GLY A 53 8.09 -3.47 -9.96
CA GLY A 53 9.00 -4.12 -10.91
C GLY A 53 8.56 -5.51 -11.37
N ARG A 54 7.39 -6.01 -10.93
CA ARG A 54 6.83 -7.31 -11.35
C ARG A 54 5.69 -7.10 -12.34
N GLU A 55 5.36 -8.14 -13.10
CA GLU A 55 4.16 -8.16 -13.94
C GLU A 55 2.90 -7.82 -13.13
N LEU A 56 1.91 -7.23 -13.80
CA LEU A 56 0.67 -6.84 -13.13
C LEU A 56 -0.04 -8.06 -12.53
N CYS A 57 -0.44 -7.98 -11.26
CA CYS A 57 -1.19 -9.04 -10.59
C CYS A 57 -2.47 -9.39 -11.33
N CYS A 58 -3.13 -8.40 -11.95
CA CYS A 58 -4.36 -8.58 -12.72
C CYS A 58 -4.16 -9.28 -14.08
N SER A 59 -2.94 -9.32 -14.62
CA SER A 59 -2.63 -10.03 -15.85
C SER A 59 -2.09 -11.45 -15.61
N THR A 60 -1.67 -11.76 -14.39
CA THR A 60 -1.03 -13.04 -14.06
C THR A 60 -1.93 -13.94 -13.21
N TRP A 61 -1.99 -13.72 -11.91
CA TRP A 61 -2.57 -14.67 -10.95
C TRP A 61 -3.85 -14.19 -10.28
N MET A 62 -4.08 -12.87 -10.21
CA MET A 62 -5.22 -12.32 -9.50
C MET A 62 -6.44 -12.21 -10.43
N THR A 63 -7.45 -13.02 -10.20
CA THR A 63 -8.68 -13.06 -11.01
C THR A 63 -9.89 -12.43 -10.31
N GLN A 64 -9.88 -12.40 -8.97
CA GLN A 64 -10.94 -11.81 -8.17
C GLN A 64 -10.50 -10.48 -7.56
N PHE A 65 -11.32 -9.46 -7.74
CA PHE A 65 -11.05 -8.10 -7.30
C PHE A 65 -12.16 -7.59 -6.40
N THR A 66 -11.77 -7.22 -5.19
CA THR A 66 -12.62 -6.45 -4.28
C THR A 66 -12.24 -4.98 -4.33
N SER A 67 -13.13 -4.11 -3.87
CA SER A 67 -12.82 -2.68 -3.71
C SER A 67 -11.71 -2.50 -2.69
N VAL A 68 -10.69 -1.70 -3.05
CA VAL A 68 -9.58 -1.38 -2.16
C VAL A 68 -9.86 -0.05 -1.47
N GLY A 69 -9.89 -0.07 -0.15
CA GLY A 69 -10.03 1.14 0.67
C GLY A 69 -8.67 1.71 1.09
N THR A 70 -8.64 2.99 1.45
CA THR A 70 -7.44 3.65 1.98
C THR A 70 -7.00 3.09 3.33
N ASN A 71 -7.90 2.39 4.05
CA ASN A 71 -7.57 1.72 5.30
C ASN A 71 -6.47 0.66 5.13
N ALA A 72 -6.48 -0.08 4.01
CA ALA A 72 -5.43 -1.02 3.68
C ALA A 72 -4.03 -0.36 3.63
N ALA A 73 -3.94 0.85 3.08
CA ALA A 73 -2.70 1.61 3.06
C ALA A 73 -2.28 2.09 4.46
N ARG A 74 -3.25 2.49 5.30
CA ARG A 74 -2.97 2.93 6.69
C ARG A 74 -2.42 1.80 7.55
N ILE A 75 -2.99 0.60 7.43
CA ILE A 75 -2.54 -0.59 8.17
C ILE A 75 -1.08 -0.94 7.78
N GLN A 76 -0.73 -0.72 6.52
CA GLN A 76 0.61 -0.95 5.97
C GLN A 76 1.59 0.22 6.20
N ASN A 77 1.19 1.25 6.95
CA ASN A 77 1.98 2.49 7.17
C ASN A 77 2.42 3.20 5.89
N LEU A 78 1.63 3.10 4.82
CA LEU A 78 1.94 3.75 3.55
C LEU A 78 1.40 5.18 3.54
N SER A 79 2.15 6.08 2.92
CA SER A 79 1.68 7.44 2.64
C SER A 79 0.39 7.41 1.81
N LEU A 80 -0.60 8.22 2.18
CA LEU A 80 -1.86 8.33 1.44
C LEU A 80 -1.74 9.13 0.13
N ASN A 81 -0.54 9.31 -0.39
CA ASN A 81 -0.32 9.93 -1.69
C ASN A 81 -0.93 9.07 -2.82
N PRO A 82 -1.92 9.57 -3.57
CA PRO A 82 -2.57 8.82 -4.65
C PRO A 82 -1.59 8.28 -5.69
N GLN A 83 -0.56 9.04 -6.05
CA GLN A 83 0.45 8.63 -7.03
C GLN A 83 1.22 7.37 -6.57
N LYS A 84 1.48 7.24 -5.27
CA LYS A 84 2.16 6.07 -4.70
C LYS A 84 1.22 4.88 -4.52
N LEU A 85 -0.07 5.12 -4.35
CA LEU A 85 -1.07 4.09 -4.07
C LEU A 85 -1.81 3.59 -5.32
N ALA A 86 -1.81 4.36 -6.43
CA ALA A 86 -2.47 3.97 -7.67
C ALA A 86 -1.68 2.91 -8.43
N GLY A 87 -2.41 1.98 -9.04
CA GLY A 87 -1.89 1.06 -10.05
C GLY A 87 -1.96 1.65 -11.45
N GLN A 88 -1.50 0.92 -12.47
CA GLN A 88 -1.61 1.36 -13.88
C GLN A 88 -3.04 1.59 -14.35
N CYS A 89 -4.02 0.94 -13.72
CA CYS A 89 -5.44 1.14 -13.98
C CYS A 89 -6.03 2.40 -13.31
N ALA A 90 -5.21 3.30 -12.78
CA ALA A 90 -5.58 4.50 -12.03
C ALA A 90 -6.44 4.25 -10.76
N LYS A 91 -6.70 2.99 -10.39
CA LYS A 91 -7.36 2.61 -9.14
C LYS A 91 -6.33 2.22 -8.08
N LEU A 92 -6.71 2.22 -6.80
CA LEU A 92 -5.82 1.75 -5.74
C LEU A 92 -5.30 0.34 -6.05
N LYS A 93 -4.02 0.12 -5.79
CA LYS A 93 -3.34 -1.16 -6.03
C LYS A 93 -4.06 -2.31 -5.34
N CYS A 94 -4.37 -3.36 -6.08
CA CYS A 94 -5.05 -4.55 -5.55
C CYS A 94 -4.20 -5.34 -4.55
N CYS A 95 -2.86 -5.28 -4.66
CA CYS A 95 -1.96 -5.90 -3.69
C CYS A 95 -2.13 -5.34 -2.28
N LEU A 96 -2.49 -4.07 -2.12
CA LEU A 96 -2.77 -3.49 -0.79
C LEU A 96 -3.83 -4.29 -0.04
N ASN A 97 -4.93 -4.62 -0.73
CA ASN A 97 -6.02 -5.38 -0.12
C ASN A 97 -5.65 -6.86 0.08
N TYR A 98 -4.90 -7.41 -0.85
CA TYR A 98 -4.43 -8.79 -0.77
C TYR A 98 -3.49 -9.03 0.42
N GLU A 99 -2.62 -8.08 0.72
CA GLU A 99 -1.63 -8.16 1.80
C GLU A 99 -2.21 -7.75 3.16
N THR A 100 -3.39 -7.08 3.20
CA THR A 100 -4.00 -6.56 4.43
C THR A 100 -4.08 -7.59 5.57
N PRO A 101 -4.52 -8.85 5.37
CA PRO A 101 -4.63 -9.82 6.46
C PRO A 101 -3.29 -10.12 7.14
N VAL A 102 -2.20 -10.17 6.36
CA VAL A 102 -0.85 -10.41 6.87
C VAL A 102 -0.39 -9.24 7.75
N TYR A 103 -0.64 -8.01 7.29
CA TYR A 103 -0.33 -6.81 8.08
C TYR A 103 -1.18 -6.70 9.34
N GLU A 104 -2.47 -7.02 9.28
CA GLU A 104 -3.35 -7.03 10.45
C GLU A 104 -2.86 -8.00 11.53
N GLU A 105 -2.44 -9.19 11.13
CA GLU A 105 -1.86 -10.16 12.06
C GLU A 105 -0.54 -9.65 12.67
N ALA A 106 0.32 -9.05 11.85
CA ALA A 106 1.58 -8.49 12.29
C ALA A 106 1.37 -7.31 13.25
N VAL A 107 0.42 -6.40 12.94
CA VAL A 107 0.09 -5.24 13.80
C VAL A 107 -0.43 -5.66 15.17
N LYS A 108 -1.17 -6.78 15.28
CA LYS A 108 -1.62 -7.30 16.60
C LYS A 108 -0.44 -7.64 17.52
N LYS A 109 0.70 -7.98 16.94
CA LYS A 109 1.93 -8.29 17.68
C LYS A 109 2.74 -7.05 18.09
N MET A 110 2.38 -5.87 17.57
CA MET A 110 3.08 -4.62 17.86
C MET A 110 2.65 -4.00 19.20
N PRO A 111 3.49 -3.17 19.83
CA PRO A 111 3.09 -2.39 20.99
C PRO A 111 2.04 -1.35 20.63
N SER A 112 1.26 -0.91 21.63
CA SER A 112 0.26 0.14 21.45
C SER A 112 0.91 1.48 21.06
N ARG A 113 0.33 2.18 20.10
CA ARG A 113 0.86 3.45 19.57
C ARG A 113 0.86 4.61 20.57
N ASN A 114 0.01 4.56 21.59
CA ASN A 114 -0.18 5.66 22.52
C ASN A 114 0.69 5.57 23.78
N ILE A 115 1.54 4.56 23.89
CA ILE A 115 2.35 4.36 25.07
C ILE A 115 3.77 4.85 24.82
N GLN A 116 4.19 5.79 25.66
CA GLN A 116 5.56 6.29 25.72
C GLN A 116 6.43 5.27 26.50
N LEU A 117 7.70 5.20 26.14
CA LEU A 117 8.69 4.43 26.88
C LEU A 117 9.55 5.37 27.71
N GLU A 118 9.74 5.03 28.97
CA GLU A 118 10.59 5.81 29.86
C GLU A 118 11.89 5.04 30.18
N THR A 119 13.01 5.69 29.91
CA THR A 119 14.33 5.26 30.37
C THR A 119 14.81 6.21 31.46
N LYS A 120 15.96 5.92 32.10
CA LYS A 120 16.53 6.83 33.10
C LYS A 120 16.93 8.18 32.50
N ASP A 121 17.31 8.19 31.22
CA ASP A 121 17.88 9.36 30.56
C ASP A 121 16.86 10.15 29.75
N ALA A 122 15.78 9.54 29.25
CA ALA A 122 14.83 10.20 28.36
C ALA A 122 13.46 9.51 28.35
N THR A 123 12.46 10.27 27.85
CA THR A 123 11.15 9.76 27.44
C THR A 123 11.15 9.56 25.93
N TRP A 124 10.64 8.43 25.49
CA TRP A 124 10.65 8.00 24.11
C TRP A 124 9.25 7.91 23.54
N TYR A 125 9.04 8.54 22.40
CA TYR A 125 7.79 8.62 21.67
C TYR A 125 7.84 7.72 20.44
N LEU A 126 6.76 6.99 20.17
CA LEU A 126 6.71 6.14 19.00
C LEU A 126 6.72 7.00 17.72
N PHE A 127 7.75 6.83 16.91
CA PHE A 127 7.90 7.51 15.63
C PHE A 127 7.36 6.67 14.46
N SER A 128 7.78 5.42 14.32
CA SER A 128 7.32 4.54 13.26
C SER A 128 7.32 3.07 13.68
N THR A 129 6.58 2.26 12.94
CA THR A 129 6.51 0.81 13.14
C THR A 129 6.74 0.09 11.82
N ASP A 130 7.50 -0.99 11.82
CA ASP A 130 7.59 -1.95 10.72
C ASP A 130 7.01 -3.29 11.19
N PRO A 131 5.70 -3.53 10.94
CA PRO A 131 5.04 -4.73 11.46
C PRO A 131 5.63 -6.03 10.93
N LEU A 132 6.09 -6.06 9.68
CA LEU A 132 6.61 -7.28 9.06
C LEU A 132 8.00 -7.65 9.57
N LYS A 133 8.85 -6.67 9.87
CA LYS A 133 10.14 -6.91 10.53
C LYS A 133 9.98 -7.10 12.04
N GLY A 134 8.84 -6.71 12.61
CA GLY A 134 8.64 -6.71 14.05
C GLY A 134 9.48 -5.67 14.78
N GLU A 135 9.76 -4.53 14.12
CA GLU A 135 10.59 -3.45 14.63
C GLU A 135 9.77 -2.19 14.89
N VAL A 136 10.17 -1.44 15.90
CA VAL A 136 9.59 -0.15 16.26
C VAL A 136 10.69 0.88 16.43
N THR A 137 10.47 2.07 15.89
CA THR A 137 11.40 3.20 15.99
C THR A 137 10.80 4.23 16.93
N TYR A 138 11.58 4.63 17.90
CA TYR A 138 11.23 5.66 18.87
C TYR A 138 12.07 6.90 18.67
N SER A 139 11.55 8.04 19.08
CA SER A 139 12.21 9.35 19.08
C SER A 139 12.19 9.97 20.47
N THR A 140 13.18 10.75 20.84
CA THR A 140 13.18 11.52 22.09
C THR A 140 12.31 12.78 22.02
N ASP A 141 11.87 13.18 20.83
CA ASP A 141 10.96 14.31 20.64
C ASP A 141 9.67 13.82 19.96
N ALA A 142 8.51 14.28 20.44
CA ALA A 142 7.21 13.92 19.94
C ALA A 142 6.85 14.59 18.60
N HIS A 143 7.42 15.75 18.32
CA HIS A 143 7.08 16.61 17.16
C HIS A 143 8.16 16.60 16.09
N HIS A 144 9.42 16.52 16.50
CA HIS A 144 10.56 16.52 15.60
C HIS A 144 11.38 15.24 15.81
N PRO A 145 11.66 14.47 14.76
CA PRO A 145 12.43 13.24 14.92
C PRO A 145 13.85 13.57 15.38
N ALA A 146 14.16 13.22 16.63
CA ALA A 146 15.47 13.38 17.24
C ALA A 146 15.89 12.07 17.90
N ASN A 147 17.17 11.73 17.81
CA ASN A 147 17.77 10.55 18.44
C ASN A 147 16.95 9.26 18.16
N LEU A 148 16.71 8.98 16.88
CA LEU A 148 15.92 7.81 16.48
C LEU A 148 16.61 6.51 16.88
N GLU A 149 15.90 5.67 17.61
CA GLU A 149 16.38 4.35 18.01
C GLU A 149 15.35 3.27 17.60
N THR A 150 15.80 2.24 16.88
CA THR A 150 14.96 1.15 16.43
C THR A 150 15.22 -0.10 17.28
N ILE A 151 14.15 -0.63 17.86
CA ILE A 151 14.17 -1.81 18.73
C ILE A 151 13.18 -2.87 18.26
N PRO A 152 13.38 -4.15 18.58
CA PRO A 152 12.37 -5.19 18.36
C PRO A 152 11.10 -4.90 19.17
N ALA A 153 9.93 -5.21 18.59
CA ALA A 153 8.64 -5.03 19.25
C ALA A 153 8.53 -5.79 20.59
N ALA A 154 9.19 -6.96 20.70
CA ALA A 154 9.27 -7.71 21.96
C ALA A 154 9.97 -6.89 23.05
N ARG A 155 11.12 -6.26 22.71
CA ARG A 155 11.86 -5.41 23.65
C ARG A 155 11.04 -4.20 24.08
N ALA A 156 10.32 -3.56 23.15
CA ALA A 156 9.43 -2.45 23.48
C ALA A 156 8.37 -2.87 24.51
N LYS A 157 7.77 -4.06 24.36
CA LYS A 157 6.80 -4.60 25.33
C LYS A 157 7.41 -4.87 26.70
N GLU A 158 8.62 -5.43 26.74
CA GLU A 158 9.35 -5.63 28.01
C GLU A 158 9.55 -4.29 28.75
N ILE A 159 9.99 -3.25 28.03
CA ILE A 159 10.19 -1.93 28.63
C ILE A 159 8.85 -1.33 29.09
N MET A 160 7.77 -1.51 28.32
CA MET A 160 6.43 -1.10 28.76
C MET A 160 6.02 -1.78 30.06
N ASP A 161 6.29 -3.06 30.19
CA ASP A 161 5.96 -3.82 31.41
C ASP A 161 6.86 -3.42 32.59
N MET A 162 8.14 -3.12 32.35
CA MET A 162 9.04 -2.53 33.36
C MET A 162 8.53 -1.16 33.82
N ASN A 163 8.16 -0.27 32.88
CA ASN A 163 7.62 1.06 33.21
C ASN A 163 6.33 0.97 34.03
N ARG A 164 5.44 -0.01 33.73
CA ARG A 164 4.24 -0.25 34.54
C ARG A 164 4.55 -0.66 35.98
N ARG A 165 5.69 -1.31 36.22
CA ARG A 165 6.18 -1.66 37.57
C ARG A 165 6.95 -0.53 38.25
N GLY A 166 7.14 0.61 37.55
CA GLY A 166 7.93 1.73 38.05
C GLY A 166 9.44 1.60 37.80
N GLU A 167 9.86 0.58 37.06
CA GLU A 167 11.26 0.35 36.69
C GLU A 167 11.60 1.08 35.38
N LYS A 168 12.74 1.77 35.35
CA LYS A 168 13.22 2.48 34.17
C LYS A 168 14.56 1.89 33.75
N PRO A 169 14.67 1.26 32.58
CA PRO A 169 15.95 0.79 32.06
C PRO A 169 16.89 1.98 31.74
N LEU A 170 18.19 1.72 31.65
CA LEU A 170 19.18 2.74 31.29
C LEU A 170 18.99 3.21 29.83
N THR A 171 18.82 2.26 28.90
CA THR A 171 18.71 2.54 27.46
C THR A 171 17.60 1.68 26.87
N LEU A 172 17.14 2.02 25.67
CA LEU A 172 16.23 1.15 24.90
C LEU A 172 16.94 -0.14 24.46
N GLY A 173 18.26 -0.08 24.22
CA GLY A 173 19.07 -1.22 23.79
C GLY A 173 18.90 -1.54 22.30
N GLY A 174 18.58 -0.55 21.48
CA GLY A 174 18.36 -0.66 20.05
C GLY A 174 19.53 -0.19 19.20
N LYS A 175 19.36 -0.26 17.89
CA LYS A 175 20.29 0.31 16.92
C LYS A 175 19.90 1.77 16.67
N GLN A 176 20.85 2.68 16.78
CA GLN A 176 20.64 4.07 16.38
C GLN A 176 20.37 4.14 14.87
N SER A 177 19.28 4.75 14.50
CA SER A 177 18.93 5.00 13.10
C SER A 177 19.21 6.44 12.77
N VAL A 178 20.14 6.66 11.85
CA VAL A 178 20.34 7.99 11.27
C VAL A 178 19.22 8.22 10.26
N MET A 179 18.51 9.37 10.36
CA MET A 179 17.56 9.74 9.30
C MET A 179 18.30 9.83 7.98
N PRO A 180 17.79 9.23 6.90
CA PRO A 180 18.30 9.55 5.58
C PRO A 180 18.09 11.05 5.36
N VAL A 181 19.18 11.76 5.13
CA VAL A 181 19.14 13.17 4.69
C VAL A 181 18.44 13.14 3.35
N VAL A 182 17.19 13.59 3.31
CA VAL A 182 16.50 13.86 2.05
C VAL A 182 17.13 15.15 1.54
N GLU A 183 18.14 15.04 0.70
CA GLU A 183 18.60 16.16 -0.10
C GLU A 183 17.41 16.58 -0.99
N VAL A 184 16.77 17.67 -0.60
CA VAL A 184 15.77 18.32 -1.42
C VAL A 184 16.57 19.10 -2.48
N ASP A 185 16.63 18.52 -3.66
CA ASP A 185 17.26 19.15 -4.82
C ASP A 185 16.36 20.32 -5.28
N TYR A 186 16.68 21.52 -4.81
CA TYR A 186 15.96 22.77 -5.15
C TYR A 186 16.28 23.29 -6.55
N GLN A 187 17.06 22.57 -7.37
CA GLN A 187 17.50 23.07 -8.69
C GLN A 187 16.49 22.86 -9.83
N ASN A 188 15.35 22.23 -9.59
CA ASN A 188 14.32 21.96 -10.62
C ASN A 188 12.96 22.63 -10.33
N VAL A 189 12.95 23.80 -9.71
CA VAL A 189 11.76 24.66 -9.63
C VAL A 189 12.05 25.94 -10.43
N VAL A 190 11.90 25.86 -11.75
CA VAL A 190 11.70 27.00 -12.65
C VAL A 190 10.60 26.64 -13.61
#